data_c8048556d06b63aa1c30ce9b35c04c1a
#
_entry.id   c8048556d06b63aa1c30ce9b35c04c1a
#
_cell.length_a   1.000
_cell.length_b   1.000
_cell.length_c   1.000
_cell.angle_alpha   90.00
_cell.angle_beta   90.00
_cell.angle_gamma   90.00
#
_symmetry.space_group_name_H-M   'P 1'
#
loop_
_entity.id
_entity.type
_entity.pdbx_description
1 polymer ?
#
loop_
_entity_poly.entity_id
_entity_poly.type
_entity_poly.pdbx_seq_one_letter_code
_entity_poly.pdbx_strand_id
1 'polypeptide(L)'
;IIQFNRGECILMAAFIMRLFKLAIPLFLIVGITVEAQSPTKYGVGRTPTSAEIAAWDISISPTGEELPEGSGTADLGAQLFLEKGCAGCHGTNGTDGIAPRLVKRDVGVLDNPWDYGRILPIRSPFATTVWDYINRGMPLGAEGTLSASEVYSLTAYLLYLNDVIKDDQMVVDRVTLPAIQMPNRDNWAQVPDWFPEEPRLKGYPY
;
A
#
# COMPACT_ATOMS: atom_id res chain seq x y z
N ILE A 1 -16.42 -79.17 -9.05
CA ILE A 1 -17.24 -77.98 -8.73
C ILE A 1 -17.23 -77.86 -7.18
N ILE A 2 -16.49 -76.84 -6.65
CA ILE A 2 -16.37 -76.63 -5.23
C ILE A 2 -17.56 -75.71 -4.85
N GLN A 3 -18.51 -76.30 -4.09
CA GLN A 3 -19.64 -75.54 -3.52
C GLN A 3 -19.14 -74.85 -2.25
N PHE A 4 -19.00 -73.57 -2.29
CA PHE A 4 -18.79 -72.77 -1.08
C PHE A 4 -20.11 -72.63 -0.30
N ASN A 5 -20.09 -73.00 0.98
CA ASN A 5 -21.24 -72.87 1.86
C ASN A 5 -21.51 -71.40 2.21
N ARG A 6 -22.77 -70.96 2.11
CA ARG A 6 -23.20 -69.57 2.40
C ARG A 6 -22.76 -69.04 3.76
N GLY A 7 -22.55 -69.88 4.74
CA GLY A 7 -22.09 -69.53 6.06
C GLY A 7 -20.64 -69.05 6.12
N GLU A 8 -19.77 -69.66 5.31
CA GLU A 8 -18.34 -69.31 5.28
C GLU A 8 -18.10 -67.97 4.58
N CYS A 9 -18.93 -67.65 3.57
CA CYS A 9 -18.86 -66.33 2.88
C CYS A 9 -19.24 -65.18 3.81
N ILE A 10 -20.21 -65.37 4.70
CA ILE A 10 -20.68 -64.35 5.66
C ILE A 10 -19.61 -64.10 6.76
N LEU A 11 -18.98 -65.16 7.22
CA LEU A 11 -17.88 -65.09 8.21
C LEU A 11 -16.64 -64.37 7.63
N MET A 12 -16.25 -64.68 6.40
CA MET A 12 -15.14 -63.99 5.71
C MET A 12 -15.44 -62.52 5.46
N ALA A 13 -16.63 -62.20 5.02
CA ALA A 13 -17.02 -60.81 4.80
C ALA A 13 -17.04 -59.97 6.11
N ALA A 14 -17.52 -60.57 7.21
CA ALA A 14 -17.51 -59.91 8.52
C ALA A 14 -16.08 -59.73 9.09
N PHE A 15 -15.18 -60.68 8.81
CA PHE A 15 -13.77 -60.57 9.22
C PHE A 15 -13.02 -59.49 8.41
N ILE A 16 -13.22 -59.41 7.13
CA ILE A 16 -12.65 -58.37 6.26
C ILE A 16 -13.18 -56.99 6.63
N MET A 17 -14.47 -56.83 6.90
CA MET A 17 -15.04 -55.53 7.37
C MET A 17 -14.53 -55.12 8.77
N ARG A 18 -14.22 -56.04 9.66
CA ARG A 18 -13.59 -55.74 10.94
C ARG A 18 -12.15 -55.28 10.80
N LEU A 19 -11.37 -55.87 9.90
CA LEU A 19 -10.01 -55.46 9.58
C LEU A 19 -9.99 -54.05 8.95
N PHE A 20 -10.93 -53.74 8.06
CA PHE A 20 -11.05 -52.42 7.49
C PHE A 20 -11.42 -51.34 8.52
N LYS A 21 -12.28 -51.64 9.49
CA LYS A 21 -12.65 -50.72 10.60
C LYS A 21 -11.49 -50.45 11.55
N LEU A 22 -10.52 -51.33 11.69
CA LEU A 22 -9.31 -51.15 12.51
C LEU A 22 -8.17 -50.48 11.73
N ALA A 23 -8.11 -50.65 10.41
CA ALA A 23 -7.08 -50.06 9.58
C ALA A 23 -7.29 -48.55 9.30
N ILE A 24 -8.53 -48.11 9.19
CA ILE A 24 -8.87 -46.70 8.94
C ILE A 24 -8.42 -45.75 10.09
N PRO A 25 -8.65 -46.04 11.37
CA PRO A 25 -8.17 -45.18 12.46
C PRO A 25 -6.64 -45.22 12.63
N LEU A 26 -5.98 -46.34 12.25
CA LEU A 26 -4.53 -46.42 12.32
C LEU A 26 -3.83 -45.58 11.23
N PHE A 27 -4.48 -45.38 10.06
CA PHE A 27 -3.96 -44.49 9.00
C PHE A 27 -4.17 -43.02 9.31
N LEU A 28 -5.17 -42.67 10.14
CA LEU A 28 -5.43 -41.30 10.59
C LEU A 28 -4.51 -40.86 11.75
N ILE A 29 -3.79 -41.79 12.38
CA ILE A 29 -2.86 -41.50 13.50
C ILE A 29 -1.41 -41.28 12.99
N VAL A 30 -1.10 -41.70 11.75
CA VAL A 30 0.12 -41.23 11.10
C VAL A 30 -0.09 -39.78 10.69
N GLY A 31 -0.13 -38.91 11.68
CA GLY A 31 -0.07 -37.48 11.46
C GLY A 31 1.18 -37.20 10.64
N ILE A 32 0.99 -36.65 9.45
CA ILE A 32 2.06 -36.04 8.69
C ILE A 32 2.52 -34.89 9.58
N THR A 33 3.52 -35.11 10.40
CA THR A 33 4.29 -34.00 11.00
C THR A 33 4.95 -33.32 9.81
N VAL A 34 4.27 -32.30 9.27
CA VAL A 34 4.94 -31.30 8.44
C VAL A 34 5.90 -30.62 9.42
N GLU A 35 7.12 -31.11 9.45
CA GLU A 35 8.20 -30.35 10.06
C GLU A 35 8.25 -29.03 9.28
N ALA A 36 7.73 -27.97 9.89
CA ALA A 36 7.97 -26.62 9.42
C ALA A 36 9.49 -26.49 9.38
N GLN A 37 10.05 -26.48 8.17
CA GLN A 37 11.47 -26.28 7.97
C GLN A 37 11.83 -25.00 8.70
N SER A 38 12.62 -25.12 9.76
CA SER A 38 13.15 -23.95 10.46
C SER A 38 13.85 -23.08 9.42
N PRO A 39 13.56 -21.78 9.33
CA PRO A 39 14.16 -20.93 8.34
C PRO A 39 15.69 -21.06 8.43
N THR A 40 16.31 -21.26 7.28
CA THR A 40 17.76 -21.46 7.19
C THR A 40 18.47 -20.27 7.82
N LYS A 41 19.19 -20.50 8.91
CA LYS A 41 19.99 -19.45 9.56
C LYS A 41 21.27 -19.28 8.76
N TYR A 42 21.37 -18.20 8.00
CA TYR A 42 22.55 -17.88 7.21
C TYR A 42 23.71 -17.31 8.03
N GLY A 43 23.51 -17.06 9.32
CA GLY A 43 24.55 -16.49 10.21
C GLY A 43 24.91 -15.04 9.92
N VAL A 44 24.09 -14.34 9.13
CA VAL A 44 24.27 -12.93 8.80
C VAL A 44 23.16 -12.08 9.39
N GLY A 45 23.53 -10.91 9.91
CA GLY A 45 22.61 -9.99 10.52
C GLY A 45 22.10 -10.45 11.90
N ARG A 46 21.22 -9.66 12.46
CA ARG A 46 20.49 -9.92 13.72
C ARG A 46 19.04 -9.48 13.59
N THR A 47 18.19 -9.96 14.45
CA THR A 47 16.84 -9.44 14.57
C THR A 47 16.91 -7.98 15.07
N PRO A 48 16.26 -7.03 14.39
CA PRO A 48 16.21 -5.65 14.85
C PRO A 48 15.41 -5.55 16.15
N THR A 49 15.75 -4.57 16.99
CA THR A 49 15.00 -4.23 18.18
C THR A 49 13.69 -3.51 17.81
N SER A 50 12.71 -3.50 18.71
CA SER A 50 11.45 -2.76 18.48
C SER A 50 11.69 -1.26 18.23
N ALA A 51 12.69 -0.65 18.88
CA ALA A 51 13.04 0.75 18.66
C ALA A 51 13.62 0.99 17.25
N GLU A 52 14.43 0.06 16.75
CA GLU A 52 14.94 0.13 15.38
C GLU A 52 13.83 -0.05 14.35
N ILE A 53 12.89 -0.96 14.60
CA ILE A 53 11.72 -1.14 13.74
C ILE A 53 10.89 0.16 13.72
N ALA A 54 10.54 0.70 14.89
CA ALA A 54 9.72 1.90 15.01
C ALA A 54 10.32 3.12 14.31
N ALA A 55 11.65 3.24 14.26
CA ALA A 55 12.33 4.33 13.56
C ALA A 55 12.16 4.28 12.03
N TRP A 56 11.89 3.10 11.47
CA TRP A 56 11.68 2.89 10.04
C TRP A 56 10.23 2.66 9.66
N ASP A 57 9.39 2.32 10.62
CA ASP A 57 7.95 2.07 10.44
C ASP A 57 7.17 3.37 10.51
N ILE A 58 7.43 4.24 9.54
CA ILE A 58 6.83 5.59 9.41
C ILE A 58 5.93 5.71 8.18
N SER A 59 5.63 4.61 7.51
CA SER A 59 4.77 4.58 6.33
C SER A 59 3.31 4.80 6.72
N ILE A 60 2.60 5.57 5.93
CA ILE A 60 1.17 5.80 6.11
C ILE A 60 0.39 4.94 5.11
N SER A 61 -0.51 4.11 5.62
CA SER A 61 -1.39 3.28 4.80
C SER A 61 -2.47 4.10 4.09
N PRO A 62 -3.14 3.53 3.08
CA PRO A 62 -4.30 4.16 2.45
C PRO A 62 -5.44 4.49 3.42
N THR A 63 -5.59 3.70 4.50
CA THR A 63 -6.61 3.91 5.54
C THR A 63 -6.23 5.03 6.52
N GLY A 64 -4.94 5.40 6.59
CA GLY A 64 -4.44 6.44 7.46
C GLY A 64 -4.40 6.08 8.95
N GLU A 65 -4.40 4.78 9.28
CA GLU A 65 -4.37 4.34 10.69
C GLU A 65 -3.12 4.82 11.43
N GLU A 66 -2.00 4.98 10.70
CA GLU A 66 -0.71 5.43 11.22
C GLU A 66 -0.55 6.96 11.23
N LEU A 67 -1.54 7.70 10.75
CA LEU A 67 -1.47 9.17 10.71
C LEU A 67 -1.34 9.75 12.13
N PRO A 68 -0.35 10.61 12.36
CA PRO A 68 -0.17 11.24 13.67
C PRO A 68 -1.26 12.26 13.95
N GLU A 69 -1.40 12.63 15.22
CA GLU A 69 -2.25 13.74 15.63
C GLU A 69 -1.75 15.06 15.01
N GLY A 70 -2.69 15.88 14.57
CA GLY A 70 -2.44 17.16 13.94
C GLY A 70 -3.54 17.50 12.95
N SER A 71 -3.53 18.72 12.45
CA SER A 71 -4.48 19.21 11.47
C SER A 71 -3.92 20.41 10.73
N GLY A 72 -4.50 20.71 9.57
CA GLY A 72 -4.14 21.91 8.81
C GLY A 72 -5.21 22.29 7.78
N THR A 73 -5.05 23.46 7.20
CA THR A 73 -5.92 23.98 6.12
C THR A 73 -5.07 24.37 4.92
N ALA A 74 -5.70 24.53 3.76
CA ALA A 74 -4.97 24.97 2.57
C ALA A 74 -4.47 26.40 2.69
N ASP A 75 -5.21 27.28 3.37
CA ASP A 75 -4.78 28.67 3.64
C ASP A 75 -3.47 28.71 4.44
N LEU A 76 -3.39 27.94 5.53
CA LEU A 76 -2.15 27.81 6.30
C LEU A 76 -1.04 27.14 5.48
N GLY A 77 -1.39 26.15 4.67
CA GLY A 77 -0.46 25.47 3.77
C GLY A 77 0.17 26.39 2.74
N ALA A 78 -0.59 27.36 2.23
CA ALA A 78 -0.07 28.38 1.31
C ALA A 78 1.03 29.24 1.95
N GLN A 79 0.86 29.63 3.20
CA GLN A 79 1.86 30.37 3.96
C GLN A 79 3.10 29.52 4.20
N LEU A 80 2.90 28.30 4.70
CA LEU A 80 4.00 27.34 4.96
C LEU A 80 4.78 26.97 3.71
N PHE A 81 4.12 26.90 2.54
CA PHE A 81 4.78 26.61 1.27
C PHE A 81 5.87 27.64 0.92
N LEU A 82 5.65 28.90 1.28
CA LEU A 82 6.65 29.96 1.14
C LEU A 82 7.67 29.92 2.28
N GLU A 83 7.20 29.86 3.53
CA GLU A 83 8.05 29.93 4.71
C GLU A 83 9.04 28.75 4.83
N LYS A 84 8.60 27.53 4.46
CA LYS A 84 9.45 26.32 4.50
C LYS A 84 10.31 26.14 3.25
N GLY A 85 10.29 27.12 2.33
CA GLY A 85 11.15 27.13 1.15
C GLY A 85 10.73 26.24 0.00
N CYS A 86 9.52 25.65 0.04
CA CYS A 86 9.00 24.78 -1.03
C CYS A 86 8.97 25.52 -2.37
N ALA A 87 8.59 26.79 -2.36
CA ALA A 87 8.53 27.68 -3.52
C ALA A 87 9.90 27.85 -4.21
N GLY A 88 11.00 27.76 -3.47
CA GLY A 88 12.35 27.87 -4.01
C GLY A 88 12.67 26.79 -5.06
N CYS A 89 12.14 25.59 -4.86
CA CYS A 89 12.34 24.48 -5.79
C CYS A 89 11.14 24.29 -6.73
N HIS A 90 9.91 24.41 -6.24
CA HIS A 90 8.69 24.11 -7.00
C HIS A 90 8.06 25.32 -7.70
N GLY A 91 8.61 26.53 -7.49
CA GLY A 91 8.01 27.80 -7.92
C GLY A 91 6.92 28.27 -6.98
N THR A 92 6.64 29.59 -6.99
CA THR A 92 5.75 30.26 -6.02
C THR A 92 4.34 29.64 -5.96
N ASN A 93 3.84 29.15 -7.09
CA ASN A 93 2.51 28.52 -7.20
C ASN A 93 2.61 27.01 -7.44
N GLY A 94 3.71 26.35 -7.07
CA GLY A 94 3.93 24.93 -7.32
C GLY A 94 4.19 24.62 -8.81
N THR A 95 4.57 25.65 -9.60
CA THR A 95 4.86 25.55 -11.03
C THR A 95 6.14 26.30 -11.37
N ASP A 96 6.76 25.96 -12.49
CA ASP A 96 7.87 26.71 -13.09
C ASP A 96 9.15 26.83 -12.23
N GLY A 97 9.29 25.94 -11.23
CA GLY A 97 10.52 25.76 -10.48
C GLY A 97 11.47 24.75 -11.13
N ILE A 98 12.62 24.54 -10.50
CA ILE A 98 13.61 23.53 -10.93
C ILE A 98 13.21 22.10 -10.59
N ALA A 99 12.32 21.94 -9.60
CA ALA A 99 11.76 20.66 -9.18
C ALA A 99 10.48 20.31 -9.97
N PRO A 100 10.02 19.04 -9.90
CA PRO A 100 8.79 18.65 -10.57
C PRO A 100 7.61 19.53 -10.19
N ARG A 101 6.80 19.83 -11.20
CA ARG A 101 5.55 20.57 -11.06
C ARG A 101 4.58 19.88 -10.11
N LEU A 102 3.92 20.62 -9.23
CA LEU A 102 2.97 20.13 -8.24
C LEU A 102 1.51 20.45 -8.58
N VAL A 103 1.27 21.27 -9.59
CA VAL A 103 -0.07 21.72 -9.98
C VAL A 103 -0.35 21.34 -11.42
N LYS A 104 -1.55 20.85 -11.69
CA LYS A 104 -2.01 20.49 -13.04
C LYS A 104 -1.88 21.67 -14.00
N ARG A 105 -1.69 21.37 -15.29
CA ARG A 105 -1.78 22.39 -16.34
C ARG A 105 -3.25 22.74 -16.55
N ASP A 106 -3.49 23.96 -16.96
CA ASP A 106 -4.81 24.41 -17.40
C ASP A 106 -5.06 23.89 -18.84
N VAL A 107 -5.44 22.62 -18.92
CA VAL A 107 -5.74 21.93 -20.19
C VAL A 107 -7.23 21.55 -20.31
N GLY A 108 -8.06 22.16 -19.45
CA GLY A 108 -9.45 21.78 -19.29
C GLY A 108 -9.63 20.53 -18.39
N VAL A 109 -10.85 20.03 -18.32
CA VAL A 109 -11.16 18.81 -17.57
C VAL A 109 -10.78 17.61 -18.41
N LEU A 110 -9.89 16.78 -17.90
CA LEU A 110 -9.50 15.51 -18.51
C LEU A 110 -10.11 14.36 -17.68
N ASP A 111 -10.69 13.39 -18.36
CA ASP A 111 -11.33 12.25 -17.71
C ASP A 111 -10.32 11.32 -17.04
N ASN A 112 -9.11 11.25 -17.60
CA ASN A 112 -8.06 10.41 -17.10
C ASN A 112 -7.00 11.23 -16.32
N PRO A 113 -6.83 11.00 -15.00
CA PRO A 113 -5.83 11.72 -14.20
C PRO A 113 -4.39 11.59 -14.71
N TRP A 114 -4.08 10.57 -15.48
CA TRP A 114 -2.75 10.37 -16.06
C TRP A 114 -2.41 11.38 -17.15
N ASP A 115 -3.41 11.95 -17.79
CA ASP A 115 -3.23 12.91 -18.89
C ASP A 115 -2.77 14.29 -18.38
N TYR A 116 -2.98 14.60 -17.09
CA TYR A 116 -2.42 15.78 -16.45
C TYR A 116 -0.89 15.72 -16.23
N GLY A 117 -0.27 14.58 -16.52
CA GLY A 117 1.15 14.35 -16.31
C GLY A 117 1.49 13.79 -14.93
N ARG A 118 2.78 13.84 -14.56
CA ARG A 118 3.29 13.24 -13.30
C ARG A 118 3.10 14.18 -12.11
N ILE A 119 1.89 14.55 -11.80
CA ILE A 119 1.55 15.46 -10.71
C ILE A 119 1.05 14.66 -9.53
N LEU A 120 1.86 14.53 -8.47
CA LEU A 120 1.61 13.69 -7.31
C LEU A 120 0.22 13.93 -6.67
N PRO A 121 -0.23 15.19 -6.41
CA PRO A 121 -1.52 15.44 -5.80
C PRO A 121 -2.75 14.99 -6.59
N ILE A 122 -2.58 14.62 -7.87
CA ILE A 122 -3.68 14.12 -8.72
C ILE A 122 -3.51 12.63 -8.99
N ARG A 123 -2.27 12.20 -9.25
CA ARG A 123 -1.98 10.81 -9.62
C ARG A 123 -2.03 9.84 -8.46
N SER A 124 -1.84 10.31 -7.24
CA SER A 124 -1.95 9.47 -6.07
C SER A 124 -3.38 8.95 -5.93
N PRO A 125 -3.56 7.65 -5.75
CA PRO A 125 -4.90 7.08 -5.55
C PRO A 125 -5.47 7.42 -4.17
N PHE A 126 -4.62 7.83 -3.22
CA PHE A 126 -4.99 8.17 -1.85
C PHE A 126 -4.37 9.50 -1.45
N ALA A 127 -5.12 10.33 -0.74
CA ALA A 127 -4.61 11.59 -0.22
C ALA A 127 -3.52 11.36 0.86
N THR A 128 -3.60 10.26 1.58
CA THR A 128 -2.58 9.82 2.55
C THR A 128 -1.21 9.62 1.89
N THR A 129 -1.16 9.21 0.63
CA THR A 129 0.10 9.09 -0.13
C THR A 129 0.79 10.44 -0.33
N VAL A 130 0.01 11.51 -0.53
CA VAL A 130 0.57 12.88 -0.67
C VAL A 130 1.17 13.32 0.66
N TRP A 131 0.45 13.10 1.76
CA TRP A 131 0.91 13.39 3.11
C TRP A 131 2.21 12.64 3.43
N ASP A 132 2.21 11.34 3.21
CA ASP A 132 3.34 10.45 3.48
C ASP A 132 4.59 10.85 2.68
N TYR A 133 4.42 11.22 1.42
CA TYR A 133 5.52 11.69 0.58
C TYR A 133 6.13 12.99 1.10
N ILE A 134 5.31 13.96 1.51
CA ILE A 134 5.79 15.22 2.07
C ILE A 134 6.53 14.95 3.38
N ASN A 135 5.95 14.15 4.27
CA ASN A 135 6.52 13.83 5.58
C ASN A 135 7.91 13.17 5.48
N ARG A 136 8.05 12.22 4.55
CA ARG A 136 9.29 11.44 4.43
C ARG A 136 10.31 12.00 3.46
N GLY A 137 9.90 12.81 2.50
CA GLY A 137 10.77 13.22 1.39
C GLY A 137 10.95 14.73 1.24
N MET A 138 10.25 15.54 2.03
CA MET A 138 10.32 17.00 1.90
C MET A 138 10.52 17.70 3.24
N PRO A 139 11.20 18.87 3.27
CA PRO A 139 12.00 19.48 2.20
C PRO A 139 13.23 18.64 1.87
N LEU A 140 13.60 18.57 0.59
CA LEU A 140 14.77 17.80 0.15
C LEU A 140 16.05 18.29 0.84
N GLY A 141 16.74 17.36 1.52
CA GLY A 141 17.92 17.65 2.34
C GLY A 141 17.59 18.15 3.77
N ALA A 142 16.31 18.19 4.14
CA ALA A 142 15.82 18.47 5.48
C ALA A 142 14.56 17.65 5.80
N GLU A 143 14.56 16.38 5.33
CA GLU A 143 13.45 15.45 5.50
C GLU A 143 13.15 15.22 7.00
N GLY A 144 11.87 15.07 7.34
CA GLY A 144 11.43 14.81 8.71
C GLY A 144 11.49 16.03 9.65
N THR A 145 11.75 17.25 9.14
CA THR A 145 11.78 18.47 9.96
C THR A 145 10.42 19.17 10.10
N LEU A 146 9.45 18.78 9.28
CA LEU A 146 8.09 19.30 9.35
C LEU A 146 7.31 18.60 10.47
N SER A 147 6.55 19.36 11.24
CA SER A 147 5.56 18.80 12.17
C SER A 147 4.38 18.20 11.42
N ALA A 148 3.64 17.31 12.06
CA ALA A 148 2.45 16.70 11.47
C ALA A 148 1.45 17.74 10.95
N SER A 149 1.18 18.79 11.73
CA SER A 149 0.25 19.86 11.33
C SER A 149 0.75 20.65 10.11
N GLU A 150 2.05 20.86 9.98
CA GLU A 150 2.63 21.49 8.79
C GLU A 150 2.46 20.59 7.57
N VAL A 151 2.65 19.28 7.72
CA VAL A 151 2.44 18.32 6.63
C VAL A 151 0.97 18.25 6.22
N TYR A 152 0.03 18.24 7.18
CA TYR A 152 -1.41 18.33 6.88
C TYR A 152 -1.76 19.59 6.10
N SER A 153 -1.24 20.74 6.52
CA SER A 153 -1.49 22.03 5.88
C SER A 153 -0.94 22.06 4.45
N LEU A 154 0.30 21.62 4.25
CA LEU A 154 0.93 21.55 2.93
C LEU A 154 0.19 20.56 2.02
N THR A 155 -0.25 19.42 2.57
CA THR A 155 -1.08 18.44 1.83
C THR A 155 -2.40 19.07 1.40
N ALA A 156 -3.11 19.74 2.33
CA ALA A 156 -4.35 20.46 2.03
C ALA A 156 -4.15 21.50 0.91
N TYR A 157 -3.08 22.27 0.99
CA TYR A 157 -2.74 23.28 -0.03
C TYR A 157 -2.52 22.67 -1.41
N LEU A 158 -1.75 21.58 -1.51
CA LEU A 158 -1.52 20.92 -2.80
C LEU A 158 -2.80 20.29 -3.37
N LEU A 159 -3.67 19.75 -2.53
CA LEU A 159 -4.96 19.23 -2.95
C LEU A 159 -5.90 20.36 -3.43
N TYR A 160 -5.89 21.50 -2.74
CA TYR A 160 -6.65 22.70 -3.11
C TYR A 160 -6.19 23.28 -4.45
N LEU A 161 -4.89 23.46 -4.65
CA LEU A 161 -4.31 23.94 -5.92
C LEU A 161 -4.66 23.07 -7.13
N ASN A 162 -5.00 21.81 -6.88
CA ASN A 162 -5.37 20.85 -7.93
C ASN A 162 -6.88 20.57 -8.01
N ASP A 163 -7.70 21.38 -7.35
CA ASP A 163 -9.15 21.26 -7.32
C ASP A 163 -9.69 19.94 -6.71
N VAL A 164 -8.88 19.19 -5.97
CA VAL A 164 -9.31 17.98 -5.25
C VAL A 164 -10.19 18.37 -4.07
N ILE A 165 -9.80 19.40 -3.32
CA ILE A 165 -10.66 20.05 -2.33
C ILE A 165 -10.98 21.47 -2.81
N LYS A 166 -12.15 22.00 -2.42
CA LYS A 166 -12.66 23.29 -2.95
C LYS A 166 -12.67 24.40 -1.91
N ASP A 167 -12.58 24.05 -0.64
CA ASP A 167 -12.61 24.97 0.47
C ASP A 167 -11.21 25.07 1.07
N ASP A 168 -10.60 26.26 1.03
CA ASP A 168 -9.26 26.50 1.56
C ASP A 168 -9.22 26.51 3.10
N GLN A 169 -10.39 26.62 3.75
CA GLN A 169 -10.55 26.51 5.22
C GLN A 169 -10.93 25.10 5.68
N MET A 170 -11.12 24.15 4.74
CA MET A 170 -11.38 22.75 5.10
C MET A 170 -10.27 22.23 6.00
N VAL A 171 -10.64 21.76 7.19
CA VAL A 171 -9.69 21.15 8.11
C VAL A 171 -9.35 19.73 7.62
N VAL A 172 -8.09 19.53 7.36
CA VAL A 172 -7.52 18.22 6.99
C VAL A 172 -6.75 17.67 8.19
N ASP A 173 -7.14 16.49 8.64
CA ASP A 173 -6.59 15.78 9.80
C ASP A 173 -6.56 14.26 9.55
N ARG A 174 -6.23 13.49 10.58
CA ARG A 174 -6.17 12.02 10.50
C ARG A 174 -7.49 11.33 10.13
N VAL A 175 -8.64 12.01 10.32
CA VAL A 175 -9.97 11.47 10.03
C VAL A 175 -10.44 11.89 8.64
N THR A 176 -10.25 13.16 8.31
CA THR A 176 -10.74 13.74 7.05
C THR A 176 -9.84 13.40 5.86
N LEU A 177 -8.51 13.34 6.06
CA LEU A 177 -7.56 13.08 4.97
C LEU A 177 -7.82 11.74 4.23
N PRO A 178 -8.00 10.58 4.91
CA PRO A 178 -8.26 9.33 4.23
C PRO A 178 -9.61 9.30 3.47
N ALA A 179 -10.56 10.14 3.87
CA ALA A 179 -11.88 10.24 3.26
C ALA A 179 -11.90 11.07 1.96
N ILE A 180 -10.84 11.83 1.66
CA ILE A 180 -10.76 12.65 0.46
C ILE A 180 -10.76 11.74 -0.78
N GLN A 181 -11.70 11.98 -1.69
CA GLN A 181 -11.80 11.25 -2.96
C GLN A 181 -10.78 11.79 -3.96
N MET A 182 -9.75 11.00 -4.21
CA MET A 182 -8.73 11.38 -5.18
C MET A 182 -9.18 11.07 -6.62
N PRO A 183 -8.83 11.93 -7.60
CA PRO A 183 -9.21 11.72 -9.00
C PRO A 183 -8.74 10.37 -9.57
N ASN A 184 -7.62 9.86 -9.07
CA ASN A 184 -7.02 8.60 -9.54
C ASN A 184 -7.38 7.39 -8.66
N ARG A 185 -8.41 7.51 -7.80
CA ARG A 185 -8.78 6.46 -6.84
C ARG A 185 -9.05 5.10 -7.49
N ASP A 186 -9.75 5.12 -8.60
CA ASP A 186 -10.27 3.92 -9.25
C ASP A 186 -9.60 3.59 -10.59
N ASN A 187 -8.61 4.39 -11.00
CA ASN A 187 -7.89 4.22 -12.27
C ASN A 187 -6.65 3.32 -12.10
N TRP A 188 -6.88 2.10 -11.66
CA TRP A 188 -5.83 1.09 -11.53
C TRP A 188 -5.52 0.48 -12.89
N ALA A 189 -4.27 0.54 -13.30
CA ALA A 189 -3.83 -0.22 -14.47
C ALA A 189 -3.95 -1.72 -14.15
N GLN A 190 -4.55 -2.48 -15.07
CA GLN A 190 -4.49 -3.94 -15.01
C GLN A 190 -3.02 -4.35 -15.14
N VAL A 191 -2.57 -5.23 -14.24
CA VAL A 191 -1.27 -5.88 -14.43
C VAL A 191 -1.43 -6.79 -15.64
N PRO A 192 -0.67 -6.61 -16.72
CA PRO A 192 -0.76 -7.51 -17.86
C PRO A 192 -0.41 -8.93 -17.41
N ASP A 193 -1.13 -9.92 -17.95
CA ASP A 193 -0.78 -11.33 -17.74
C ASP A 193 0.66 -11.53 -18.20
N TRP A 194 1.49 -12.08 -17.31
CA TRP A 194 2.88 -12.32 -17.62
C TRP A 194 3.07 -13.78 -18.00
N PHE A 195 3.68 -13.99 -19.16
CA PHE A 195 4.09 -15.31 -19.65
C PHE A 195 5.62 -15.33 -19.75
N PRO A 196 6.30 -16.42 -19.35
CA PRO A 196 7.77 -16.51 -19.39
C PRO A 196 8.39 -16.27 -20.77
N GLU A 197 7.63 -16.57 -21.84
CA GLU A 197 8.03 -16.44 -23.23
C GLU A 197 7.83 -15.05 -23.80
N GLU A 198 7.10 -14.16 -23.10
CA GLU A 198 6.86 -12.82 -23.59
C GLU A 198 8.12 -11.94 -23.48
N PRO A 199 8.45 -11.22 -24.54
CA PRO A 199 9.55 -10.27 -24.48
C PRO A 199 9.23 -9.17 -23.45
N ARG A 200 10.23 -8.68 -22.74
CA ARG A 200 10.07 -7.54 -21.83
C ARG A 200 9.48 -6.36 -22.57
N LEU A 201 8.51 -5.69 -21.95
CA LEU A 201 7.95 -4.46 -22.46
C LEU A 201 9.09 -3.45 -22.73
N LYS A 202 9.13 -2.89 -23.94
CA LYS A 202 10.14 -1.88 -24.30
C LYS A 202 10.01 -0.67 -23.38
N GLY A 203 11.12 -0.27 -22.77
CA GLY A 203 11.16 0.88 -21.88
C GLY A 203 10.78 0.58 -20.42
N TYR A 204 10.60 -0.68 -20.05
CA TYR A 204 10.39 -1.08 -18.65
C TYR A 204 11.46 -2.06 -18.17
N PRO A 205 11.92 -1.93 -16.95
CA PRO A 205 11.93 -0.74 -16.12
C PRO A 205 13.23 0.01 -16.22
N TYR A 206 14.13 -0.29 -17.03
CA TYR A 206 15.47 0.36 -17.14
C TYR A 206 16.21 -0.23 -18.34
#